data_55bb2267e54f74ac5fb8787fbb22a6c7
#
_entry.id   55bb2267e54f74ac5fb8787fbb22a6c7
#
_cell.length_a   1.000
_cell.length_b   1.000
_cell.length_c   1.000
_cell.angle_alpha   90.00
_cell.angle_beta   90.00
_cell.angle_gamma   90.00
#
_symmetry.space_group_name_H-M   'P 1'
#
loop_
_entity.id
_entity.type
_entity.pdbx_description
1 polymer ?
#
loop_
_entity_poly.entity_id
_entity_poly.type
_entity_poly.pdbx_seq_one_letter_code
_entity_poly.pdbx_strand_id
1 'polypeptide(L)'
;GTMERMPSRQAAKSLAGNAAPILCHAPSVARRLGIAPFPALDVLELFAFTRPATSCLPTPAGIAAALGEVRPTSLEEQALLLRNATELLLTELGYFDVLTERDALVIAEAMRDGSWGWGAAVTQALSHLADPEGLTRPRRGLDVWIRLASWSEYAPEPPPESHAVNPDEARTRLTELVGENAEPRPQQSDYASAVCHAFAPRAAADTPNMVVAEAGTGVGKTLGYLAPAQVWATKNAGPVWISTFTRNLQRQLDGELDRLYPDAAEKRRAVVVRKGRENYLCLLNMEEAVRGVAVRRQDAIALGLMARWAARTKSGDMTGGDFPAWLSDIVGAERTLGLADRRGECIYTGCTHYQKCFIERSIRKARQAHLVIA
;
A
#
# COMPACT_ATOMS: atom_id res chain seq x y z
N GLY A 1 36.21 -6.75 9.40
CA GLY A 1 36.13 -7.70 8.29
C GLY A 1 36.79 -7.12 7.05
N THR A 2 37.39 -7.93 6.24
CA THR A 2 37.98 -7.53 4.94
C THR A 2 36.88 -7.34 3.92
N MET A 3 36.95 -6.25 3.15
CA MET A 3 36.07 -6.03 1.99
C MET A 3 36.78 -6.55 0.73
N GLU A 4 36.08 -7.35 -0.05
CA GLU A 4 36.58 -7.89 -1.31
C GLU A 4 35.62 -7.56 -2.45
N ARG A 5 36.10 -7.02 -3.54
CA ARG A 5 35.36 -6.85 -4.79
C ARG A 5 35.60 -8.05 -5.68
N MET A 6 34.54 -8.68 -6.12
CA MET A 6 34.66 -9.85 -6.99
C MET A 6 33.72 -9.74 -8.21
N PRO A 7 34.10 -10.36 -9.35
CA PRO A 7 33.25 -10.47 -10.52
C PRO A 7 32.00 -11.29 -10.24
N SER A 8 30.91 -11.03 -10.97
CA SER A 8 29.60 -11.70 -10.78
C SER A 8 29.70 -13.24 -10.81
N ARG A 9 30.54 -13.82 -11.67
CA ARG A 9 30.75 -15.27 -11.74
C ARG A 9 31.38 -15.84 -10.46
N GLN A 10 32.31 -15.12 -9.85
CA GLN A 10 32.95 -15.51 -8.60
C GLN A 10 31.95 -15.34 -7.43
N ALA A 11 31.21 -14.23 -7.40
CA ALA A 11 30.13 -14.01 -6.43
C ALA A 11 29.10 -15.14 -6.46
N ALA A 12 28.66 -15.56 -7.65
CA ALA A 12 27.72 -16.67 -7.82
C ALA A 12 28.24 -18.00 -7.24
N LYS A 13 29.52 -18.28 -7.44
CA LYS A 13 30.17 -19.49 -6.87
C LYS A 13 30.32 -19.41 -5.35
N SER A 14 30.63 -18.22 -4.81
CA SER A 14 30.79 -17.99 -3.38
C SER A 14 29.46 -18.18 -2.63
N LEU A 15 28.35 -17.83 -3.26
CA LEU A 15 27.00 -17.99 -2.67
C LEU A 15 26.53 -19.45 -2.59
N ALA A 16 27.06 -20.31 -3.45
CA ALA A 16 26.66 -21.73 -3.51
C ALA A 16 27.15 -22.60 -2.33
N GLY A 17 28.10 -22.15 -1.51
CA GLY A 17 28.75 -22.96 -0.49
C GLY A 17 28.90 -22.35 0.90
N ASN A 18 28.44 -21.12 1.14
CA ASN A 18 28.66 -20.37 2.37
C ASN A 18 27.39 -20.16 3.19
N ALA A 19 27.58 -19.67 4.42
CA ALA A 19 26.45 -19.19 5.25
C ALA A 19 25.63 -18.14 4.49
N ALA A 20 24.32 -18.10 4.78
CA ALA A 20 23.39 -17.17 4.14
C ALA A 20 23.89 -15.70 4.24
N PRO A 21 24.17 -15.03 3.11
CA PRO A 21 24.68 -13.66 3.14
C PRO A 21 23.61 -12.66 3.51
N ILE A 22 24.01 -11.57 4.18
CA ILE A 22 23.14 -10.39 4.34
C ILE A 22 23.16 -9.61 3.01
N LEU A 23 21.98 -9.34 2.47
CA LEU A 23 21.82 -8.62 1.20
C LEU A 23 20.52 -7.83 1.15
N CYS A 24 20.35 -7.08 0.07
CA CYS A 24 19.13 -6.33 -0.22
C CYS A 24 18.49 -6.88 -1.48
N HIS A 25 17.25 -7.35 -1.39
CA HIS A 25 16.42 -7.88 -2.46
C HIS A 25 16.99 -9.14 -3.13
N ALA A 26 16.97 -10.26 -2.41
CA ALA A 26 17.47 -11.56 -2.87
C ALA A 26 16.98 -11.97 -4.28
N PRO A 27 15.69 -11.77 -4.65
CA PRO A 27 15.22 -12.09 -6.00
C PRO A 27 15.96 -11.32 -7.11
N SER A 28 16.27 -10.05 -6.88
CA SER A 28 17.04 -9.25 -7.86
C SER A 28 18.50 -9.64 -7.93
N VAL A 29 19.11 -10.02 -6.81
CA VAL A 29 20.48 -10.53 -6.78
C VAL A 29 20.59 -11.84 -7.55
N ALA A 30 19.70 -12.81 -7.30
CA ALA A 30 19.66 -14.07 -8.03
C ALA A 30 19.52 -13.84 -9.54
N ARG A 31 18.59 -12.98 -9.95
CA ARG A 31 18.36 -12.63 -11.36
C ARG A 31 19.61 -11.99 -12.00
N ARG A 32 20.26 -11.06 -11.33
CA ARG A 32 21.50 -10.42 -11.82
C ARG A 32 22.66 -11.37 -11.98
N LEU A 33 22.77 -12.34 -11.08
CA LEU A 33 23.83 -13.35 -11.12
C LEU A 33 23.51 -14.51 -12.07
N GLY A 34 22.27 -14.61 -12.56
CA GLY A 34 21.82 -15.72 -13.42
C GLY A 34 21.79 -17.06 -12.69
N ILE A 35 21.47 -17.07 -11.39
CA ILE A 35 21.42 -18.28 -10.55
C ILE A 35 20.00 -18.52 -10.02
N ALA A 36 19.73 -19.75 -9.60
CA ALA A 36 18.52 -20.09 -8.89
C ALA A 36 18.40 -19.31 -7.56
N PRO A 37 17.18 -19.16 -7.00
CA PRO A 37 17.01 -18.64 -5.65
C PRO A 37 17.87 -19.39 -4.65
N PHE A 38 18.48 -18.68 -3.74
CA PHE A 38 19.41 -19.21 -2.74
C PHE A 38 19.07 -18.69 -1.34
N PRO A 39 19.45 -19.40 -0.26
CA PRO A 39 19.24 -18.91 1.10
C PRO A 39 19.99 -17.60 1.34
N ALA A 40 19.30 -16.59 1.84
CA ALA A 40 19.85 -15.28 2.13
C ALA A 40 19.18 -14.67 3.37
N LEU A 41 19.89 -13.76 4.02
CA LEU A 41 19.36 -12.85 5.02
C LEU A 41 18.99 -11.54 4.32
N ASP A 42 17.79 -11.48 3.74
CA ASP A 42 17.34 -10.29 3.03
C ASP A 42 16.89 -9.21 4.00
N VAL A 43 17.57 -8.07 3.98
CA VAL A 43 17.26 -6.95 4.89
C VAL A 43 15.85 -6.38 4.62
N LEU A 44 15.32 -6.54 3.41
CA LEU A 44 13.94 -6.12 3.12
C LEU A 44 12.90 -7.02 3.80
N GLU A 45 13.17 -8.32 3.97
CA GLU A 45 12.29 -9.18 4.78
C GLU A 45 12.26 -8.71 6.23
N LEU A 46 13.43 -8.43 6.80
CA LEU A 46 13.53 -7.89 8.16
C LEU A 46 12.85 -6.51 8.26
N PHE A 47 13.04 -5.64 7.27
CA PHE A 47 12.37 -4.34 7.21
C PHE A 47 10.85 -4.48 7.13
N ALA A 48 10.33 -5.35 6.25
CA ALA A 48 8.89 -5.59 6.13
C ALA A 48 8.28 -6.15 7.42
N PHE A 49 9.04 -6.96 8.15
CA PHE A 49 8.61 -7.49 9.45
C PHE A 49 8.59 -6.41 10.54
N THR A 50 9.66 -5.62 10.64
CA THR A 50 9.85 -4.61 11.70
C THR A 50 8.98 -3.38 11.46
N ARG A 51 8.93 -2.87 10.22
CA ARG A 51 8.18 -1.67 9.80
C ARG A 51 7.13 -2.00 8.74
N PRO A 52 6.11 -2.82 9.07
CA PRO A 52 5.08 -3.20 8.12
C PRO A 52 4.29 -1.97 7.62
N ALA A 53 3.81 -2.05 6.39
CA ALA A 53 3.09 -0.98 5.71
C ALA A 53 3.89 0.33 5.54
N THR A 54 5.22 0.22 5.57
CA THR A 54 6.14 1.33 5.30
C THR A 54 6.86 1.06 3.98
N SER A 55 6.83 2.07 3.09
CA SER A 55 7.48 1.95 1.78
C SER A 55 8.93 2.39 1.84
N CYS A 56 9.81 1.63 1.18
CA CYS A 56 11.17 2.05 0.83
C CYS A 56 11.51 1.56 -0.58
N LEU A 57 12.51 2.16 -1.21
CA LEU A 57 13.06 1.59 -2.44
C LEU A 57 13.86 0.32 -2.11
N PRO A 58 13.80 -0.75 -2.93
CA PRO A 58 14.50 -2.01 -2.68
C PRO A 58 15.99 -1.92 -3.03
N THR A 59 16.67 -0.97 -2.42
CA THR A 59 18.09 -0.68 -2.59
C THR A 59 18.69 -0.25 -1.25
N PRO A 60 20.01 -0.42 -1.03
CA PRO A 60 20.67 0.09 0.17
C PRO A 60 20.39 1.57 0.43
N ALA A 61 20.41 2.40 -0.62
CA ALA A 61 20.09 3.83 -0.50
C ALA A 61 18.63 4.08 -0.11
N GLY A 62 17.69 3.26 -0.58
CA GLY A 62 16.28 3.34 -0.19
C GLY A 62 16.05 2.92 1.26
N ILE A 63 16.74 1.88 1.73
CA ILE A 63 16.73 1.47 3.13
C ILE A 63 17.31 2.58 4.02
N ALA A 64 18.46 3.18 3.62
CA ALA A 64 19.06 4.30 4.33
C ALA A 64 18.05 5.46 4.52
N ALA A 65 17.40 5.87 3.44
CA ALA A 65 16.39 6.94 3.48
C ALA A 65 15.21 6.60 4.42
N ALA A 66 14.74 5.35 4.40
CA ALA A 66 13.64 4.90 5.25
C ALA A 66 14.03 4.78 6.74
N LEU A 67 15.29 4.56 7.04
CA LEU A 67 15.83 4.49 8.41
C LEU A 67 16.33 5.84 8.93
N GLY A 68 16.40 6.88 8.09
CA GLY A 68 16.98 8.18 8.44
C GLY A 68 18.51 8.17 8.46
N GLU A 69 19.13 7.20 7.77
CA GLU A 69 20.55 7.02 7.67
C GLU A 69 21.16 7.78 6.48
N VAL A 70 22.46 8.04 6.54
CA VAL A 70 23.19 8.69 5.46
C VAL A 70 23.17 7.82 4.20
N ARG A 71 22.89 8.43 3.06
CA ARG A 71 22.86 7.74 1.77
C ARG A 71 24.27 7.22 1.39
N PRO A 72 24.44 5.91 1.18
CA PRO A 72 25.71 5.33 0.77
C PRO A 72 26.05 5.72 -0.68
N THR A 73 27.31 6.07 -0.93
CA THR A 73 27.83 6.52 -2.22
C THR A 73 28.75 5.49 -2.87
N SER A 74 29.38 4.59 -2.10
CA SER A 74 30.25 3.53 -2.58
C SER A 74 29.67 2.13 -2.32
N LEU A 75 30.21 1.11 -2.94
CA LEU A 75 29.82 -0.29 -2.68
C LEU A 75 30.16 -0.73 -1.25
N GLU A 76 31.27 -0.23 -0.74
CA GLU A 76 31.73 -0.47 0.63
C GLU A 76 30.73 0.12 1.65
N GLU A 77 30.31 1.36 1.43
CA GLU A 77 29.29 2.01 2.25
C GLU A 77 27.94 1.30 2.17
N GLN A 78 27.57 0.79 0.99
CA GLN A 78 26.34 0.01 0.85
C GLN A 78 26.40 -1.30 1.68
N ALA A 79 27.54 -2.00 1.68
CA ALA A 79 27.70 -3.21 2.46
C ALA A 79 27.67 -2.92 3.97
N LEU A 80 28.33 -1.85 4.41
CA LEU A 80 28.29 -1.40 5.81
C LEU A 80 26.88 -1.00 6.24
N LEU A 81 26.16 -0.28 5.37
CA LEU A 81 24.79 0.12 5.62
C LEU A 81 23.87 -1.08 5.85
N LEU A 82 23.96 -2.14 5.04
CA LEU A 82 23.12 -3.33 5.21
C LEU A 82 23.33 -3.99 6.58
N ARG A 83 24.60 -4.04 7.05
CA ARG A 83 24.89 -4.52 8.40
C ARG A 83 24.28 -3.60 9.47
N ASN A 84 24.53 -2.31 9.37
CA ASN A 84 24.02 -1.34 10.33
C ASN A 84 22.48 -1.31 10.34
N ALA A 85 21.84 -1.37 9.18
CA ALA A 85 20.38 -1.48 9.04
C ALA A 85 19.83 -2.72 9.72
N THR A 86 20.54 -3.87 9.62
CA THR A 86 20.17 -5.08 10.33
C THR A 86 20.21 -4.87 11.85
N GLU A 87 21.30 -4.29 12.37
CA GLU A 87 21.46 -4.00 13.80
C GLU A 87 20.38 -3.05 14.30
N LEU A 88 20.10 -1.99 13.54
CA LEU A 88 19.04 -1.02 13.88
C LEU A 88 17.65 -1.67 13.91
N LEU A 89 17.29 -2.45 12.90
CA LEU A 89 15.98 -3.10 12.83
C LEU A 89 15.80 -4.14 13.94
N LEU A 90 16.82 -4.93 14.25
CA LEU A 90 16.78 -5.88 15.37
C LEU A 90 16.70 -5.16 16.73
N THR A 91 17.38 -4.04 16.87
CA THR A 91 17.30 -3.20 18.08
C THR A 91 15.89 -2.61 18.23
N GLU A 92 15.30 -2.13 17.14
CA GLU A 92 13.92 -1.60 17.13
C GLU A 92 12.90 -2.63 17.60
N LEU A 93 13.05 -3.91 17.21
CA LEU A 93 12.22 -5.00 17.70
C LEU A 93 12.29 -5.15 19.23
N GLY A 94 13.44 -4.90 19.83
CA GLY A 94 13.62 -4.93 21.28
C GLY A 94 12.83 -3.87 22.05
N TYR A 95 12.33 -2.84 21.35
CA TYR A 95 11.49 -1.77 21.93
C TYR A 95 10.00 -1.89 21.55
N PHE A 96 9.59 -3.00 20.94
CA PHE A 96 8.19 -3.21 20.63
C PHE A 96 7.33 -3.26 21.90
N ASP A 97 6.24 -2.49 21.86
CA ASP A 97 5.32 -2.41 22.98
C ASP A 97 4.51 -3.71 23.15
N VAL A 98 4.45 -4.23 24.39
CA VAL A 98 3.79 -5.50 24.72
C VAL A 98 2.29 -5.48 24.38
N LEU A 99 1.62 -4.35 24.47
CA LEU A 99 0.17 -4.27 24.24
C LEU A 99 -0.18 -4.25 22.75
N THR A 100 0.63 -3.56 21.95
CA THR A 100 0.34 -3.30 20.53
C THR A 100 1.03 -4.26 19.57
N GLU A 101 2.15 -4.90 19.98
CA GLU A 101 3.01 -5.72 19.11
C GLU A 101 3.15 -7.19 19.57
N ARG A 102 2.33 -7.62 20.53
CA ARG A 102 2.38 -9.00 21.09
C ARG A 102 2.41 -10.11 20.03
N ASP A 103 1.72 -9.89 18.91
CA ASP A 103 1.61 -10.90 17.85
C ASP A 103 2.88 -11.03 17.03
N ALA A 104 3.78 -10.04 17.10
CA ALA A 104 5.05 -10.08 16.38
C ALA A 104 5.88 -11.30 16.76
N LEU A 105 5.96 -11.63 18.06
CA LEU A 105 6.68 -12.82 18.53
C LEU A 105 6.09 -14.11 17.96
N VAL A 106 4.77 -14.29 18.06
CA VAL A 106 4.10 -15.52 17.60
C VAL A 106 4.23 -15.67 16.07
N ILE A 107 4.13 -14.56 15.33
CA ILE A 107 4.38 -14.55 13.88
C ILE A 107 5.83 -14.95 13.59
N ALA A 108 6.81 -14.37 14.31
CA ALA A 108 8.23 -14.69 14.12
C ALA A 108 8.54 -16.16 14.43
N GLU A 109 7.90 -16.74 15.47
CA GLU A 109 8.01 -18.17 15.81
C GLU A 109 7.47 -19.04 14.67
N ALA A 110 6.29 -18.74 14.14
CA ALA A 110 5.73 -19.47 13.00
C ALA A 110 6.63 -19.37 11.76
N MET A 111 7.20 -18.19 11.49
CA MET A 111 8.14 -18.00 10.38
C MET A 111 9.46 -18.74 10.61
N ARG A 112 9.99 -18.76 11.85
CA ARG A 112 11.19 -19.55 12.24
C ARG A 112 10.95 -21.03 12.01
N ASP A 113 9.80 -21.55 12.41
CA ASP A 113 9.42 -22.95 12.22
C ASP A 113 9.25 -23.29 10.72
N GLY A 114 8.98 -22.28 9.89
CA GLY A 114 9.04 -22.32 8.43
C GLY A 114 10.44 -22.17 7.84
N SER A 115 11.49 -22.13 8.68
CA SER A 115 12.90 -21.96 8.28
C SER A 115 13.25 -20.55 7.77
N TRP A 116 12.62 -19.50 8.32
CA TRP A 116 12.99 -18.13 8.02
C TRP A 116 14.40 -17.81 8.51
N GLY A 117 15.26 -17.30 7.63
CA GLY A 117 16.66 -17.02 7.96
C GLY A 117 16.86 -16.07 9.14
N TRP A 118 15.99 -15.06 9.28
CA TRP A 118 15.98 -14.13 10.41
C TRP A 118 15.30 -14.68 11.68
N GLY A 119 14.64 -15.84 11.59
CA GLY A 119 13.77 -16.37 12.66
C GLY A 119 14.41 -16.39 14.04
N ALA A 120 15.65 -16.90 14.16
CA ALA A 120 16.34 -16.98 15.46
C ALA A 120 16.65 -15.58 16.03
N ALA A 121 17.21 -14.67 15.22
CA ALA A 121 17.58 -13.33 15.67
C ALA A 121 16.32 -12.51 16.04
N VAL A 122 15.25 -12.59 15.24
CA VAL A 122 14.01 -11.86 15.48
C VAL A 122 13.29 -12.39 16.72
N THR A 123 13.15 -13.70 16.89
CA THR A 123 12.53 -14.27 18.10
C THR A 123 13.31 -13.93 19.36
N GLN A 124 14.62 -13.87 19.28
CA GLN A 124 15.47 -13.42 20.39
C GLN A 124 15.24 -11.94 20.72
N ALA A 125 15.21 -11.06 19.72
CA ALA A 125 14.94 -9.63 19.91
C ALA A 125 13.55 -9.37 20.51
N LEU A 126 12.56 -10.20 20.17
CA LEU A 126 11.19 -10.11 20.65
C LEU A 126 10.92 -10.90 21.94
N SER A 127 11.93 -11.50 22.56
CA SER A 127 11.74 -12.38 23.75
C SER A 127 11.05 -11.69 24.93
N HIS A 128 11.18 -10.36 25.04
CA HIS A 128 10.49 -9.55 26.06
C HIS A 128 8.95 -9.50 25.88
N LEU A 129 8.44 -9.88 24.70
CA LEU A 129 6.99 -10.00 24.43
C LEU A 129 6.42 -11.35 24.86
N ALA A 130 7.26 -12.28 25.30
CA ALA A 130 6.81 -13.58 25.81
C ALA A 130 5.90 -13.41 27.02
N ASP A 131 4.87 -14.24 27.10
CA ASP A 131 3.97 -14.32 28.24
C ASP A 131 4.44 -15.47 29.15
N PRO A 132 5.24 -15.22 30.19
CA PRO A 132 5.83 -16.27 30.98
C PRO A 132 4.79 -17.03 31.84
N GLU A 133 3.62 -16.43 32.07
CA GLU A 133 2.59 -17.03 32.92
C GLU A 133 1.49 -17.75 32.14
N GLY A 134 1.51 -17.65 30.78
CA GLY A 134 0.52 -18.33 29.93
C GLY A 134 -0.93 -17.90 30.17
N LEU A 135 -1.12 -16.73 30.80
CA LEU A 135 -2.44 -16.23 31.21
C LEU A 135 -3.31 -15.81 30.04
N THR A 136 -2.73 -15.70 28.86
CA THR A 136 -3.46 -15.33 27.65
C THR A 136 -3.65 -16.55 26.74
N ARG A 137 -4.83 -16.63 26.09
CA ARG A 137 -5.14 -17.71 25.13
C ARG A 137 -4.00 -17.92 24.14
N PRO A 138 -3.69 -19.18 23.74
CA PRO A 138 -2.69 -19.46 22.73
C PRO A 138 -3.01 -18.65 21.48
N ARG A 139 -2.07 -17.80 21.07
CA ARG A 139 -2.23 -16.89 19.94
C ARG A 139 -1.78 -17.59 18.67
N ARG A 140 -2.63 -17.56 17.70
CA ARG A 140 -2.27 -17.95 16.35
C ARG A 140 -1.85 -16.66 15.64
N GLY A 141 -0.55 -16.33 15.60
CA GLY A 141 -0.05 -15.04 15.11
C GLY A 141 -0.45 -14.71 13.67
N LEU A 142 -0.60 -15.74 12.82
CA LEU A 142 -1.00 -15.57 11.44
C LEU A 142 -2.49 -15.24 11.25
N ASP A 143 -3.33 -15.42 12.27
CA ASP A 143 -4.79 -15.16 12.24
C ASP A 143 -5.09 -13.66 12.39
N VAL A 144 -4.43 -12.83 11.61
CA VAL A 144 -4.49 -11.36 11.73
C VAL A 144 -5.93 -10.81 11.65
N TRP A 145 -6.81 -11.46 10.90
CA TRP A 145 -8.21 -11.05 10.74
C TRP A 145 -9.01 -11.03 12.04
N ILE A 146 -8.59 -11.78 13.05
CA ILE A 146 -9.27 -11.77 14.36
C ILE A 146 -9.18 -10.38 15.01
N ARG A 147 -8.08 -9.66 14.79
CA ARG A 147 -7.74 -8.40 15.44
C ARG A 147 -8.02 -7.15 14.59
N LEU A 148 -8.29 -7.34 13.32
CA LEU A 148 -8.63 -6.19 12.46
C LEU A 148 -9.91 -5.53 12.95
N ALA A 149 -9.89 -4.20 12.95
CA ALA A 149 -11.07 -3.42 13.29
C ALA A 149 -12.20 -3.66 12.28
N SER A 150 -13.39 -3.84 12.78
CA SER A 150 -14.58 -3.85 11.94
C SER A 150 -14.80 -2.45 11.35
N TRP A 151 -15.31 -2.40 10.12
CA TRP A 151 -15.80 -1.13 9.59
C TRP A 151 -17.10 -0.75 10.31
N SER A 152 -17.36 0.55 10.44
CA SER A 152 -18.60 1.07 11.02
C SER A 152 -19.64 1.25 9.92
N GLU A 153 -20.90 0.94 10.23
CA GLU A 153 -22.01 1.41 9.42
C GLU A 153 -22.31 2.86 9.80
N TYR A 154 -22.50 3.67 8.78
CA TYR A 154 -22.99 5.03 8.92
C TYR A 154 -24.41 5.08 8.41
N ALA A 155 -25.20 5.98 8.94
CA ALA A 155 -26.51 6.28 8.35
C ALA A 155 -26.33 6.60 6.86
N PRO A 156 -27.26 6.20 5.98
CA PRO A 156 -27.19 6.59 4.58
C PRO A 156 -27.09 8.11 4.48
N GLU A 157 -26.12 8.59 3.72
CA GLU A 157 -26.01 10.01 3.40
C GLU A 157 -27.30 10.44 2.66
N PRO A 158 -27.79 11.66 2.89
CA PRO A 158 -28.88 12.18 2.09
C PRO A 158 -28.43 12.22 0.61
N PRO A 159 -29.37 12.09 -0.34
CA PRO A 159 -29.03 12.24 -1.75
C PRO A 159 -28.41 13.62 -1.98
N PRO A 160 -27.37 13.71 -2.86
CA PRO A 160 -26.74 14.97 -3.15
C PRO A 160 -27.73 15.98 -3.72
N GLU A 161 -27.50 17.26 -3.43
CA GLU A 161 -28.24 18.34 -4.05
C GLU A 161 -27.92 18.44 -5.56
N SER A 162 -28.61 19.32 -6.28
CA SER A 162 -28.49 19.43 -7.73
C SER A 162 -28.23 20.88 -8.18
N HIS A 163 -27.31 21.57 -7.49
CA HIS A 163 -26.90 22.91 -7.87
C HIS A 163 -25.86 22.89 -9.00
N ALA A 164 -26.08 23.70 -10.03
CA ALA A 164 -25.12 23.83 -11.13
C ALA A 164 -23.78 24.42 -10.67
N VAL A 165 -22.72 24.07 -11.38
CA VAL A 165 -21.42 24.74 -11.30
C VAL A 165 -21.35 25.78 -12.41
N ASN A 166 -21.19 27.05 -12.05
CA ASN A 166 -20.98 28.10 -13.01
C ASN A 166 -19.54 28.13 -13.53
N PRO A 167 -19.30 28.50 -14.80
CA PRO A 167 -17.94 28.61 -15.34
C PRO A 167 -17.03 29.52 -14.51
N ASP A 168 -17.52 30.59 -13.92
CA ASP A 168 -16.71 31.50 -13.11
C ASP A 168 -16.28 30.85 -11.77
N GLU A 169 -17.18 30.07 -11.15
CA GLU A 169 -16.82 29.29 -9.95
C GLU A 169 -15.69 28.29 -10.26
N ALA A 170 -15.80 27.61 -11.40
CA ALA A 170 -14.77 26.65 -11.84
C ALA A 170 -13.44 27.32 -12.17
N ARG A 171 -13.46 28.48 -12.82
CA ARG A 171 -12.26 29.27 -13.13
C ARG A 171 -11.58 29.81 -11.87
N THR A 172 -12.37 30.33 -10.93
CA THR A 172 -11.87 30.77 -9.62
C THR A 172 -11.18 29.62 -8.92
N ARG A 173 -11.87 28.46 -8.82
CA ARG A 173 -11.30 27.27 -8.20
C ARG A 173 -10.04 26.80 -8.92
N LEU A 174 -10.02 26.81 -10.26
CA LEU A 174 -8.85 26.46 -11.06
C LEU A 174 -7.65 27.36 -10.73
N THR A 175 -7.87 28.68 -10.62
CA THR A 175 -6.82 29.65 -10.27
C THR A 175 -6.22 29.34 -8.90
N GLU A 176 -7.06 29.04 -7.90
CA GLU A 176 -6.61 28.61 -6.56
C GLU A 176 -5.75 27.35 -6.63
N LEU A 177 -6.15 26.35 -7.45
CA LEU A 177 -5.44 25.08 -7.58
C LEU A 177 -4.10 25.20 -8.32
N VAL A 178 -4.03 26.06 -9.30
CA VAL A 178 -2.81 26.30 -10.09
C VAL A 178 -1.84 27.19 -9.31
N GLY A 179 -2.35 28.09 -8.48
CA GLY A 179 -1.61 29.07 -7.69
C GLY A 179 -1.49 30.42 -8.42
N GLU A 180 -1.48 31.49 -7.64
CA GLU A 180 -1.50 32.89 -8.12
C GLU A 180 -0.32 33.29 -9.00
N ASN A 181 0.84 32.63 -8.84
CA ASN A 181 2.07 32.90 -9.59
C ASN A 181 2.23 32.02 -10.85
N ALA A 182 1.25 31.24 -11.20
CA ALA A 182 1.34 30.36 -12.36
C ALA A 182 1.05 31.10 -13.67
N GLU A 183 1.70 30.65 -14.73
CA GLU A 183 1.47 31.19 -16.07
C GLU A 183 0.01 30.97 -16.50
N PRO A 184 -0.71 32.03 -16.94
CA PRO A 184 -2.08 31.91 -17.41
C PRO A 184 -2.19 30.98 -18.63
N ARG A 185 -3.10 30.02 -18.57
CA ARG A 185 -3.37 29.06 -19.63
C ARG A 185 -4.84 29.18 -20.09
N PRO A 186 -5.16 30.04 -21.06
CA PRO A 186 -6.54 30.24 -21.48
C PRO A 186 -7.26 28.96 -21.88
N GLN A 187 -6.60 28.04 -22.59
CA GLN A 187 -7.18 26.76 -23.00
C GLN A 187 -7.57 25.87 -21.79
N GLN A 188 -6.84 25.97 -20.67
CA GLN A 188 -7.18 25.25 -19.46
C GLN A 188 -8.44 25.81 -18.80
N SER A 189 -8.58 27.14 -18.79
CA SER A 189 -9.78 27.83 -18.27
C SER A 189 -11.00 27.55 -19.15
N ASP A 190 -10.83 27.53 -20.47
CA ASP A 190 -11.90 27.18 -21.41
C ASP A 190 -12.34 25.73 -21.25
N TYR A 191 -11.38 24.82 -21.09
CA TYR A 191 -11.64 23.42 -20.80
C TYR A 191 -12.43 23.24 -19.49
N ALA A 192 -12.03 23.89 -18.39
CA ALA A 192 -12.76 23.84 -17.12
C ALA A 192 -14.19 24.37 -17.26
N SER A 193 -14.37 25.47 -18.03
CA SER A 193 -15.67 26.04 -18.30
C SER A 193 -16.58 25.10 -19.11
N ALA A 194 -16.04 24.43 -20.12
CA ALA A 194 -16.78 23.46 -20.93
C ALA A 194 -17.23 22.26 -20.07
N VAL A 195 -16.38 21.77 -19.17
CA VAL A 195 -16.72 20.64 -18.28
C VAL A 195 -17.86 20.97 -17.32
N CYS A 196 -18.10 22.25 -16.98
CA CYS A 196 -19.22 22.65 -16.12
C CYS A 196 -20.59 22.21 -16.64
N HIS A 197 -20.75 22.06 -17.95
CA HIS A 197 -22.02 21.57 -18.54
C HIS A 197 -22.39 20.16 -18.08
N ALA A 198 -21.41 19.33 -17.74
CA ALA A 198 -21.66 17.99 -17.19
C ALA A 198 -22.27 18.07 -15.75
N PHE A 199 -22.04 19.16 -15.06
CA PHE A 199 -22.48 19.40 -13.67
C PHE A 199 -23.73 20.28 -13.59
N ALA A 200 -24.42 20.51 -14.70
CA ALA A 200 -25.73 21.16 -14.70
C ALA A 200 -26.82 20.20 -14.12
N PRO A 201 -27.89 20.73 -13.52
CA PRO A 201 -29.05 19.93 -13.16
C PRO A 201 -29.57 19.12 -14.34
N ARG A 202 -29.93 17.87 -14.11
CA ARG A 202 -30.51 17.02 -15.18
C ARG A 202 -31.93 17.46 -15.48
N ALA A 203 -32.27 17.46 -16.76
CA ALA A 203 -33.63 17.75 -17.20
C ALA A 203 -34.64 16.65 -16.80
N ALA A 204 -34.16 15.37 -16.79
CA ALA A 204 -34.90 14.22 -16.31
C ALA A 204 -33.90 13.22 -15.67
N ALA A 205 -34.40 12.34 -14.80
CA ALA A 205 -33.57 11.42 -14.02
C ALA A 205 -32.74 10.47 -14.88
N ASP A 206 -33.25 10.06 -16.02
CA ASP A 206 -32.64 9.13 -16.99
C ASP A 206 -31.90 9.84 -18.12
N THR A 207 -31.80 11.17 -18.10
CA THR A 207 -31.14 11.98 -19.14
C THR A 207 -29.84 12.60 -18.59
N PRO A 208 -28.68 11.89 -18.66
CA PRO A 208 -27.43 12.42 -18.15
C PRO A 208 -26.91 13.56 -19.05
N ASN A 209 -26.37 14.62 -18.43
CA ASN A 209 -25.59 15.60 -19.17
C ASN A 209 -24.25 14.96 -19.58
N MET A 210 -23.94 15.02 -20.87
CA MET A 210 -22.70 14.45 -21.41
C MET A 210 -21.88 15.54 -22.08
N VAL A 211 -20.61 15.63 -21.68
CA VAL A 211 -19.63 16.55 -22.29
C VAL A 211 -18.45 15.71 -22.78
N VAL A 212 -18.13 15.87 -24.07
CA VAL A 212 -16.93 15.32 -24.66
C VAL A 212 -15.99 16.51 -24.91
N ALA A 213 -14.85 16.54 -24.24
CA ALA A 213 -13.89 17.63 -24.33
C ALA A 213 -12.50 17.09 -24.67
N GLU A 214 -11.95 17.54 -25.78
CA GLU A 214 -10.60 17.23 -26.21
C GLU A 214 -9.66 18.39 -25.87
N ALA A 215 -8.52 18.08 -25.30
CA ALA A 215 -7.45 19.05 -25.07
C ALA A 215 -6.09 18.40 -25.30
N GLY A 216 -5.17 19.17 -25.88
CA GLY A 216 -3.80 18.71 -26.16
C GLY A 216 -3.02 18.27 -24.94
N THR A 217 -1.86 17.63 -25.14
CA THR A 217 -0.94 17.29 -24.06
C THR A 217 -0.35 18.59 -23.47
N GLY A 218 -0.18 18.61 -22.13
CA GLY A 218 0.41 19.77 -21.45
C GLY A 218 -0.56 20.92 -21.10
N VAL A 219 -1.81 20.88 -21.57
CA VAL A 219 -2.82 21.93 -21.26
C VAL A 219 -3.20 21.96 -19.76
N GLY A 220 -2.93 20.89 -19.02
CA GLY A 220 -3.31 20.81 -17.61
C GLY A 220 -4.73 20.28 -17.38
N LYS A 221 -5.17 19.34 -18.21
CA LYS A 221 -6.52 18.71 -18.14
C LYS A 221 -6.93 18.29 -16.73
N THR A 222 -5.99 17.71 -15.96
CA THR A 222 -6.26 17.19 -14.63
C THR A 222 -6.88 18.25 -13.72
N LEU A 223 -6.22 19.38 -13.57
CA LEU A 223 -6.77 20.49 -12.77
C LEU A 223 -8.00 21.09 -13.41
N GLY A 224 -8.06 21.11 -14.76
CA GLY A 224 -9.20 21.64 -15.51
C GLY A 224 -10.52 20.90 -15.25
N TYR A 225 -10.51 19.57 -15.05
CA TYR A 225 -11.73 18.85 -14.66
C TYR A 225 -11.89 18.71 -13.14
N LEU A 226 -10.79 18.73 -12.37
CA LEU A 226 -10.86 18.66 -10.91
C LEU A 226 -11.51 19.91 -10.30
N ALA A 227 -11.27 21.09 -10.89
CA ALA A 227 -11.83 22.33 -10.38
C ALA A 227 -13.38 22.30 -10.34
N PRO A 228 -14.10 22.10 -11.47
CA PRO A 228 -15.56 22.01 -11.43
C PRO A 228 -16.07 20.80 -10.64
N ALA A 229 -15.32 19.66 -10.62
CA ALA A 229 -15.69 18.49 -9.84
C ALA A 229 -15.69 18.78 -8.33
N GLN A 230 -14.67 19.46 -7.81
CA GLN A 230 -14.60 19.87 -6.41
C GLN A 230 -15.68 20.87 -6.03
N VAL A 231 -15.92 21.89 -6.89
CA VAL A 231 -16.99 22.85 -6.66
C VAL A 231 -18.34 22.12 -6.55
N TRP A 232 -18.60 21.20 -7.48
CA TRP A 232 -19.85 20.43 -7.45
C TRP A 232 -19.97 19.57 -6.20
N ALA A 233 -18.92 18.82 -5.87
CA ALA A 233 -18.92 17.94 -4.71
C ALA A 233 -19.17 18.69 -3.39
N THR A 234 -18.54 19.85 -3.23
CA THR A 234 -18.72 20.70 -2.04
C THR A 234 -20.10 21.33 -2.00
N LYS A 235 -20.59 21.84 -3.14
CA LYS A 235 -21.86 22.56 -3.25
C LYS A 235 -23.07 21.65 -3.05
N ASN A 236 -22.94 20.39 -3.48
CA ASN A 236 -24.03 19.41 -3.49
C ASN A 236 -23.89 18.30 -2.45
N ALA A 237 -22.86 18.33 -1.63
CA ALA A 237 -22.55 17.28 -0.64
C ALA A 237 -22.59 15.86 -1.25
N GLY A 238 -22.04 15.69 -2.44
CA GLY A 238 -22.07 14.42 -3.18
C GLY A 238 -20.75 13.99 -3.78
N PRO A 239 -20.55 12.69 -4.02
CA PRO A 239 -19.32 12.17 -4.59
C PRO A 239 -19.24 12.40 -6.11
N VAL A 240 -18.08 12.85 -6.59
CA VAL A 240 -17.73 12.84 -8.00
C VAL A 240 -16.79 11.69 -8.29
N TRP A 241 -17.16 10.85 -9.27
CA TRP A 241 -16.35 9.70 -9.68
C TRP A 241 -15.48 10.06 -10.86
N ILE A 242 -14.18 9.76 -10.74
CA ILE A 242 -13.17 10.00 -11.76
C ILE A 242 -12.58 8.65 -12.16
N SER A 243 -12.98 8.16 -13.33
CA SER A 243 -12.44 6.91 -13.87
C SER A 243 -11.17 7.17 -14.66
N THR A 244 -10.16 6.34 -14.43
CA THR A 244 -8.87 6.39 -15.14
C THR A 244 -8.63 5.08 -15.88
N PHE A 245 -8.01 5.17 -17.06
CA PHE A 245 -7.75 3.98 -17.89
C PHE A 245 -6.59 3.11 -17.36
N THR A 246 -5.63 3.70 -16.63
CA THR A 246 -4.46 2.97 -16.15
C THR A 246 -4.15 3.26 -14.69
N ARG A 247 -3.52 2.29 -14.00
CA ARG A 247 -3.02 2.47 -12.63
C ARG A 247 -2.00 3.60 -12.51
N ASN A 248 -1.26 3.89 -13.57
CA ASN A 248 -0.30 4.99 -13.57
C ASN A 248 -1.01 6.34 -13.56
N LEU A 249 -2.06 6.51 -14.38
CA LEU A 249 -2.91 7.71 -14.34
C LEU A 249 -3.61 7.85 -12.99
N GLN A 250 -4.07 6.74 -12.40
CA GLN A 250 -4.67 6.75 -11.07
C GLN A 250 -3.69 7.25 -10.00
N ARG A 251 -2.43 6.75 -10.02
CA ARG A 251 -1.38 7.22 -9.10
C ARG A 251 -0.99 8.68 -9.35
N GLN A 252 -0.90 9.08 -10.61
CA GLN A 252 -0.61 10.47 -10.97
C GLN A 252 -1.70 11.40 -10.45
N LEU A 253 -2.96 11.04 -10.63
CA LEU A 253 -4.09 11.80 -10.12
C LEU A 253 -4.08 11.87 -8.59
N ASP A 254 -3.83 10.75 -7.91
CA ASP A 254 -3.71 10.71 -6.45
C ASP A 254 -2.58 11.62 -5.94
N GLY A 255 -1.43 11.65 -6.64
CA GLY A 255 -0.32 12.57 -6.35
C GLY A 255 -0.66 14.04 -6.59
N GLU A 256 -1.46 14.37 -7.62
CA GLU A 256 -1.96 15.74 -7.80
C GLU A 256 -2.89 16.13 -6.64
N LEU A 257 -3.70 15.20 -6.14
CA LEU A 257 -4.59 15.44 -5.01
C LEU A 257 -3.84 15.62 -3.67
N ASP A 258 -2.61 15.11 -3.52
CA ASP A 258 -1.74 15.45 -2.37
C ASP A 258 -1.42 16.94 -2.33
N ARG A 259 -1.27 17.57 -3.49
CA ARG A 259 -1.02 19.02 -3.60
C ARG A 259 -2.28 19.83 -3.29
N LEU A 260 -3.45 19.31 -3.64
CA LEU A 260 -4.75 19.97 -3.42
C LEU A 260 -5.26 19.83 -1.98
N TYR A 261 -4.86 18.78 -1.30
CA TYR A 261 -5.18 18.48 0.10
C TYR A 261 -3.87 18.28 0.88
N PRO A 262 -3.18 19.37 1.27
CA PRO A 262 -1.92 19.26 2.02
C PRO A 262 -2.09 18.58 3.38
N ASP A 263 -3.25 18.73 4.01
CA ASP A 263 -3.60 17.97 5.21
C ASP A 263 -4.01 16.54 4.83
N ALA A 264 -3.17 15.59 5.24
CA ALA A 264 -3.41 14.17 5.01
C ALA A 264 -4.69 13.65 5.69
N ALA A 265 -5.18 14.28 6.74
CA ALA A 265 -6.43 13.89 7.39
C ALA A 265 -7.63 14.38 6.57
N GLU A 266 -7.55 15.58 6.03
CA GLU A 266 -8.54 16.12 5.11
C GLU A 266 -8.58 15.31 3.80
N LYS A 267 -7.42 15.05 3.18
CA LYS A 267 -7.35 14.19 1.98
C LYS A 267 -8.03 12.85 2.21
N ARG A 268 -7.76 12.18 3.33
CA ARG A 268 -8.35 10.87 3.64
C ARG A 268 -9.88 10.88 3.80
N ARG A 269 -10.46 12.03 4.13
CA ARG A 269 -11.92 12.20 4.20
C ARG A 269 -12.49 12.54 2.83
N ALA A 270 -11.84 13.45 2.11
CA ALA A 270 -12.34 14.00 0.85
C ALA A 270 -12.09 13.09 -0.36
N VAL A 271 -11.03 12.27 -0.34
CA VAL A 271 -10.57 11.49 -1.49
C VAL A 271 -10.48 10.01 -1.16
N VAL A 272 -11.02 9.18 -2.04
CA VAL A 272 -10.89 7.72 -1.96
C VAL A 272 -10.46 7.15 -3.31
N VAL A 273 -9.38 6.38 -3.29
CA VAL A 273 -8.96 5.59 -4.46
C VAL A 273 -9.62 4.22 -4.34
N ARG A 274 -10.42 3.86 -5.35
CA ARG A 274 -11.06 2.55 -5.47
C ARG A 274 -10.46 1.78 -6.64
N LYS A 275 -10.18 0.52 -6.41
CA LYS A 275 -9.67 -0.43 -7.41
C LYS A 275 -10.59 -1.64 -7.51
N GLY A 276 -10.38 -2.47 -8.51
CA GLY A 276 -11.04 -3.76 -8.59
C GLY A 276 -10.69 -4.66 -7.41
N ARG A 277 -11.54 -5.64 -7.11
CA ARG A 277 -11.40 -6.56 -5.96
C ARG A 277 -10.07 -7.30 -5.98
N GLU A 278 -9.58 -7.63 -7.16
CA GLU A 278 -8.31 -8.32 -7.41
C GLU A 278 -7.07 -7.55 -6.94
N ASN A 279 -7.24 -6.29 -6.53
CA ASN A 279 -6.15 -5.48 -6.00
C ASN A 279 -6.07 -5.49 -4.47
N TYR A 280 -7.07 -6.04 -3.79
CA TYR A 280 -7.14 -6.02 -2.33
C TYR A 280 -6.89 -7.38 -1.71
N LEU A 281 -6.33 -7.39 -0.50
CA LEU A 281 -6.23 -8.59 0.32
C LEU A 281 -7.63 -9.13 0.65
N CYS A 282 -7.88 -10.37 0.27
CA CYS A 282 -9.05 -11.13 0.69
C CYS A 282 -8.74 -11.90 1.97
N LEU A 283 -9.42 -11.57 3.06
CA LEU A 283 -9.19 -12.20 4.36
C LEU A 283 -9.62 -13.68 4.37
N LEU A 284 -10.59 -14.07 3.54
CA LEU A 284 -11.01 -15.46 3.41
C LEU A 284 -9.88 -16.28 2.74
N ASN A 285 -9.33 -15.79 1.64
CA ASN A 285 -8.21 -16.45 0.96
C ASN A 285 -6.97 -16.50 1.87
N MET A 286 -6.74 -15.47 2.67
CA MET A 286 -5.66 -15.47 3.65
C MET A 286 -5.89 -16.53 4.73
N GLU A 287 -7.10 -16.68 5.26
CA GLU A 287 -7.44 -17.72 6.22
C GLU A 287 -7.21 -19.12 5.65
N GLU A 288 -7.64 -19.37 4.41
CA GLU A 288 -7.39 -20.64 3.74
C GLU A 288 -5.90 -20.92 3.55
N ALA A 289 -5.13 -19.92 3.13
CA ALA A 289 -3.68 -20.04 2.99
C ALA A 289 -3.00 -20.35 4.34
N VAL A 290 -3.41 -19.70 5.41
CA VAL A 290 -2.89 -19.93 6.78
C VAL A 290 -3.21 -21.34 7.26
N ARG A 291 -4.40 -21.87 6.97
CA ARG A 291 -4.73 -23.29 7.26
C ARG A 291 -3.78 -24.25 6.55
N GLY A 292 -3.33 -23.89 5.35
CA GLY A 292 -2.38 -24.68 4.54
C GLY A 292 -0.96 -24.77 5.15
N VAL A 293 -0.59 -23.87 6.08
CA VAL A 293 0.74 -23.86 6.74
C VAL A 293 0.98 -25.16 7.54
N ALA A 294 -0.05 -25.79 8.06
CA ALA A 294 0.08 -27.07 8.74
C ALA A 294 0.75 -28.15 7.86
N VAL A 295 0.57 -28.07 6.57
CA VAL A 295 1.13 -29.00 5.57
C VAL A 295 2.41 -28.43 4.94
N ARG A 296 2.41 -27.13 4.62
CA ARG A 296 3.52 -26.42 3.97
C ARG A 296 4.08 -25.35 4.89
N ARG A 297 4.88 -25.75 5.86
CA ARG A 297 5.45 -24.86 6.88
C ARG A 297 6.21 -23.67 6.32
N GLN A 298 6.87 -23.84 5.18
CA GLN A 298 7.60 -22.75 4.50
C GLN A 298 6.72 -21.58 4.08
N ASP A 299 5.41 -21.81 3.86
CA ASP A 299 4.47 -20.73 3.53
C ASP A 299 4.27 -19.76 4.70
N ALA A 300 4.64 -20.16 5.93
CA ALA A 300 4.58 -19.29 7.10
C ALA A 300 5.46 -18.03 6.96
N ILE A 301 6.55 -18.07 6.18
CA ILE A 301 7.42 -16.90 5.95
C ILE A 301 6.63 -15.83 5.19
N ALA A 302 6.11 -16.20 4.03
CA ALA A 302 5.33 -15.29 3.19
C ALA A 302 4.07 -14.78 3.91
N LEU A 303 3.33 -15.70 4.55
CA LEU A 303 2.10 -15.37 5.27
C LEU A 303 2.38 -14.55 6.53
N GLY A 304 3.52 -14.73 7.18
CA GLY A 304 3.94 -13.91 8.31
C GLY A 304 4.21 -12.46 7.91
N LEU A 305 4.93 -12.23 6.82
CA LEU A 305 5.13 -10.89 6.26
C LEU A 305 3.79 -10.25 5.85
N MET A 306 2.91 -11.02 5.22
CA MET A 306 1.57 -10.54 4.87
C MET A 306 0.71 -10.26 6.10
N ALA A 307 0.81 -11.06 7.17
CA ALA A 307 0.09 -10.81 8.42
C ALA A 307 0.58 -9.54 9.11
N ARG A 308 1.90 -9.31 9.15
CA ARG A 308 2.49 -8.05 9.66
C ARG A 308 1.97 -6.85 8.88
N TRP A 309 1.98 -6.92 7.55
CA TRP A 309 1.45 -5.86 6.70
C TRP A 309 -0.07 -5.68 6.90
N ALA A 310 -0.86 -6.76 6.87
CA ALA A 310 -2.30 -6.70 7.02
C ALA A 310 -2.76 -6.07 8.35
N ALA A 311 -1.99 -6.28 9.42
CA ALA A 311 -2.26 -5.67 10.73
C ALA A 311 -2.09 -4.14 10.72
N ARG A 312 -1.31 -3.58 9.81
CA ARG A 312 -0.94 -2.15 9.78
C ARG A 312 -1.47 -1.37 8.58
N THR A 313 -1.82 -2.08 7.48
CA THR A 313 -2.35 -1.42 6.29
C THR A 313 -3.65 -0.68 6.58
N LYS A 314 -3.79 0.49 5.96
CA LYS A 314 -5.00 1.31 6.04
C LYS A 314 -6.02 0.95 4.97
N SER A 315 -5.56 0.45 3.83
CA SER A 315 -6.37 0.21 2.64
C SER A 315 -6.57 -1.27 2.30
N GLY A 316 -5.61 -2.12 2.62
CA GLY A 316 -5.53 -3.50 2.14
C GLY A 316 -5.21 -3.61 0.64
N ASP A 317 -4.81 -2.53 -0.02
CA ASP A 317 -4.44 -2.50 -1.44
C ASP A 317 -3.04 -3.07 -1.65
N MET A 318 -2.96 -4.24 -2.29
CA MET A 318 -1.71 -4.95 -2.59
C MET A 318 -1.02 -4.50 -3.88
N THR A 319 -1.54 -3.45 -4.53
CA THR A 319 -0.98 -2.93 -5.80
C THR A 319 -0.54 -1.49 -5.71
N GLY A 320 -0.55 -0.92 -4.50
CA GLY A 320 -0.15 0.46 -4.24
C GLY A 320 -0.37 0.86 -2.79
N GLY A 321 -0.43 2.17 -2.53
CA GLY A 321 -0.61 2.68 -1.17
C GLY A 321 0.57 2.31 -0.27
N ASP A 322 0.27 1.70 0.85
CA ASP A 322 1.24 1.26 1.86
C ASP A 322 1.79 -0.17 1.63
N PHE A 323 1.48 -0.81 0.48
CA PHE A 323 2.06 -2.09 0.07
C PHE A 323 3.30 -1.86 -0.79
N PRO A 324 4.50 -2.18 -0.30
CA PRO A 324 5.71 -2.02 -1.09
C PRO A 324 5.70 -2.98 -2.29
N ALA A 325 5.94 -2.48 -3.50
CA ALA A 325 5.90 -3.29 -4.72
C ALA A 325 6.88 -4.48 -4.67
N TRP A 326 8.04 -4.30 -4.03
CA TRP A 326 9.05 -5.36 -3.86
C TRP A 326 8.61 -6.47 -2.88
N LEU A 327 7.60 -6.22 -2.03
CA LEU A 327 7.11 -7.25 -1.11
C LEU A 327 6.48 -8.42 -1.87
N SER A 328 5.82 -8.16 -2.99
CA SER A 328 5.29 -9.23 -3.86
C SER A 328 6.39 -10.11 -4.47
N ASP A 329 7.57 -9.54 -4.75
CA ASP A 329 8.71 -10.32 -5.25
C ASP A 329 9.28 -11.23 -4.16
N ILE A 330 9.34 -10.76 -2.92
CA ILE A 330 9.86 -11.51 -1.76
C ILE A 330 8.87 -12.62 -1.34
N VAL A 331 7.59 -12.27 -1.19
CA VAL A 331 6.51 -13.21 -0.82
C VAL A 331 6.27 -14.24 -1.91
N GLY A 332 6.52 -13.86 -3.16
CA GLY A 332 6.21 -14.61 -4.37
C GLY A 332 4.91 -14.13 -5.01
N ALA A 333 5.00 -13.78 -6.29
CA ALA A 333 3.88 -13.20 -7.04
C ALA A 333 2.63 -14.12 -7.04
N GLU A 334 2.81 -15.44 -7.21
CA GLU A 334 1.70 -16.40 -7.19
C GLU A 334 0.97 -16.43 -5.85
N ARG A 335 1.72 -16.39 -4.73
CA ARG A 335 1.13 -16.34 -3.39
C ARG A 335 0.37 -15.03 -3.17
N THR A 336 0.99 -13.90 -3.53
CA THR A 336 0.33 -12.58 -3.42
C THR A 336 -0.97 -12.55 -4.22
N LEU A 337 -0.96 -13.09 -5.45
CA LEU A 337 -2.14 -13.20 -6.30
C LEU A 337 -3.20 -14.14 -5.71
N GLY A 338 -2.78 -15.23 -5.05
CA GLY A 338 -3.68 -16.17 -4.39
C GLY A 338 -4.41 -15.58 -3.18
N LEU A 339 -3.86 -14.50 -2.60
CA LEU A 339 -4.49 -13.80 -1.47
C LEU A 339 -5.53 -12.76 -1.89
N ALA A 340 -5.70 -12.49 -3.18
CA ALA A 340 -6.71 -11.56 -3.71
C ALA A 340 -7.94 -12.30 -4.24
N ASP A 341 -9.10 -11.61 -4.27
CA ASP A 341 -10.30 -12.14 -4.96
C ASP A 341 -10.18 -11.92 -6.46
N ARG A 342 -9.53 -12.85 -7.17
CA ARG A 342 -9.31 -12.74 -8.62
C ARG A 342 -10.38 -13.46 -9.46
N ARG A 343 -11.15 -14.35 -8.87
CA ARG A 343 -12.08 -15.24 -9.58
C ARG A 343 -13.53 -14.84 -9.43
N GLY A 344 -13.82 -13.80 -8.66
CA GLY A 344 -15.19 -13.41 -8.34
C GLY A 344 -15.89 -14.41 -7.41
N GLU A 345 -15.13 -15.14 -6.61
CA GLU A 345 -15.64 -16.11 -5.62
C GLU A 345 -16.15 -15.45 -4.33
N CYS A 346 -16.16 -14.12 -4.28
CA CYS A 346 -16.60 -13.39 -3.11
C CYS A 346 -18.07 -13.65 -2.78
N ILE A 347 -18.33 -14.13 -1.58
CA ILE A 347 -19.68 -14.43 -1.08
C ILE A 347 -20.35 -13.24 -0.36
N TYR A 348 -19.75 -12.05 -0.49
CA TYR A 348 -20.27 -10.77 0.05
C TYR A 348 -20.66 -10.86 1.53
N THR A 349 -21.90 -10.53 1.87
CA THR A 349 -22.44 -10.53 3.24
C THR A 349 -22.40 -11.90 3.91
N GLY A 350 -22.31 -13.00 3.13
CA GLY A 350 -22.12 -14.36 3.66
C GLY A 350 -20.69 -14.64 4.17
N CYS A 351 -19.74 -13.74 3.91
CA CYS A 351 -18.35 -13.94 4.34
C CYS A 351 -18.19 -13.69 5.85
N THR A 352 -17.51 -14.61 6.54
CA THR A 352 -17.20 -14.47 7.98
C THR A 352 -16.35 -13.23 8.27
N HIS A 353 -15.60 -12.73 7.27
CA HIS A 353 -14.76 -11.53 7.37
C HIS A 353 -15.43 -10.27 6.84
N TYR A 354 -16.73 -10.32 6.50
CA TYR A 354 -17.42 -9.20 5.86
C TYR A 354 -17.20 -7.87 6.59
N GLN A 355 -17.41 -7.85 7.91
CA GLN A 355 -17.25 -6.64 8.71
C GLN A 355 -15.81 -6.10 8.81
N LYS A 356 -14.81 -6.90 8.44
CA LYS A 356 -13.39 -6.54 8.46
C LYS A 356 -12.81 -6.39 7.05
N CYS A 357 -13.62 -6.68 6.03
CA CYS A 357 -13.22 -6.71 4.63
C CYS A 357 -12.70 -5.33 4.17
N PHE A 358 -11.50 -5.31 3.60
CA PHE A 358 -10.89 -4.09 3.07
C PHE A 358 -11.67 -3.50 1.89
N ILE A 359 -12.21 -4.38 1.03
CA ILE A 359 -13.02 -3.96 -0.12
C ILE A 359 -14.29 -3.25 0.36
N GLU A 360 -15.02 -3.86 1.30
CA GLU A 360 -16.24 -3.29 1.86
C GLU A 360 -15.96 -1.97 2.61
N ARG A 361 -14.83 -1.89 3.31
CA ARG A 361 -14.37 -0.64 3.92
C ARG A 361 -14.15 0.46 2.87
N SER A 362 -13.53 0.12 1.73
CA SER A 362 -13.31 1.08 0.64
C SER A 362 -14.62 1.55 0.00
N ILE A 363 -15.62 0.64 -0.14
CA ILE A 363 -16.95 0.98 -0.65
C ILE A 363 -17.64 2.00 0.27
N ARG A 364 -17.60 1.78 1.58
CA ARG A 364 -18.22 2.69 2.55
C ARG A 364 -17.54 4.04 2.59
N LYS A 365 -16.21 4.06 2.55
CA LYS A 365 -15.46 5.32 2.45
C LYS A 365 -15.81 6.11 1.19
N ALA A 366 -15.98 5.41 0.06
CA ALA A 366 -16.32 6.07 -1.20
C ALA A 366 -17.71 6.75 -1.20
N ARG A 367 -18.64 6.28 -0.36
CA ARG A 367 -19.96 6.91 -0.21
C ARG A 367 -19.88 8.27 0.48
N GLN A 368 -18.86 8.49 1.31
CA GLN A 368 -18.67 9.71 2.09
C GLN A 368 -17.61 10.65 1.50
N ALA A 369 -16.90 10.21 0.46
CA ALA A 369 -15.87 11.01 -0.17
C ALA A 369 -16.44 12.02 -1.15
N HIS A 370 -15.77 13.16 -1.29
CA HIS A 370 -16.07 14.15 -2.32
C HIS A 370 -15.55 13.69 -3.71
N LEU A 371 -14.37 13.07 -3.76
CA LEU A 371 -13.75 12.58 -4.98
C LEU A 371 -13.44 11.09 -4.85
N VAL A 372 -13.93 10.30 -5.79
CA VAL A 372 -13.65 8.87 -5.88
C VAL A 372 -12.89 8.60 -7.17
N ILE A 373 -11.63 8.19 -7.04
CA ILE A 373 -10.78 7.79 -8.17
C ILE A 373 -10.96 6.29 -8.41
N ALA A 374 -11.37 5.90 -9.62
CA ALA A 374 -11.63 4.50 -9.98
C ALA A 374 -10.82 4.05 -11.21
#